data_a44b7be4e360ee267fc99fa46ffaa79f
#
_entry.id   a44b7be4e360ee267fc99fa46ffaa79f
#
_cell.length_a   1.000
_cell.length_b   1.000
_cell.length_c   1.000
_cell.angle_alpha   90.00
_cell.angle_beta   90.00
_cell.angle_gamma   90.00
#
_symmetry.space_group_name_H-M   'P 1'
#
loop_
_entity.id
_entity.type
_entity.pdbx_description
1 polymer ?
#
loop_
_entity_poly.entity_id
_entity_poly.type
_entity_poly.pdbx_seq_one_letter_code
_entity_poly.pdbx_strand_id
1 'polypeptide(L)'
;NKTCNFDEAVALGAAIQANTLAGNATEDSVLLLDVTPISLGIEVNGCEMAKLIDANTTIPTRKSQVFTTAVDNQPAVTIKVLQGERPMSADNKVIGNFNLEGIAPAPKGVPQIEVTFDINADGILEVTATDKGTNKEQKVTIQSPNALSDEEIARIKADAEKFAEADKKKKDEVDKLNGAEQYATQVQKYMDDEKTGASIPSDKKDTLKTKISAVLDAVSKKDAVTAESARVELETVFKPIVEEMYKNAGGSQSQGNSAQNPNDMFANAGFGDATANNSTSENSKTDDN
;
A
#
# COMPACT_ATOMS: atom_id res chain seq x y z
N ASN A 1 15.71 36.24 -24.05
CA ASN A 1 15.02 36.36 -25.33
C ASN A 1 14.34 37.75 -25.38
N LYS A 2 14.80 38.67 -26.22
CA LYS A 2 14.26 40.04 -26.30
C LYS A 2 13.26 40.21 -27.46
N THR A 3 12.83 39.11 -28.06
CA THR A 3 11.98 39.12 -29.26
C THR A 3 10.48 38.96 -28.97
N CYS A 4 10.09 38.72 -27.72
CA CYS A 4 8.70 38.59 -27.31
C CYS A 4 8.27 39.85 -26.54
N ASN A 5 7.14 40.43 -26.94
CA ASN A 5 6.47 41.49 -26.19
C ASN A 5 5.81 40.83 -24.95
N PHE A 6 6.23 41.22 -23.74
CA PHE A 6 5.74 40.59 -22.50
C PHE A 6 4.24 40.80 -22.29
N ASP A 7 3.68 41.91 -22.74
CA ASP A 7 2.25 42.21 -22.61
C ASP A 7 1.38 41.31 -23.52
N GLU A 8 1.95 40.82 -24.62
CA GLU A 8 1.27 39.93 -25.57
C GLU A 8 1.59 38.44 -25.34
N ALA A 9 2.62 38.13 -24.56
CA ALA A 9 3.12 36.77 -24.38
C ALA A 9 2.06 35.80 -23.84
N VAL A 10 1.25 36.26 -22.90
CA VAL A 10 0.16 35.47 -22.32
C VAL A 10 -0.93 35.18 -23.35
N ALA A 11 -1.34 36.17 -24.09
CA ALA A 11 -2.36 36.04 -25.14
C ALA A 11 -1.89 35.12 -26.27
N LEU A 12 -0.62 35.25 -26.68
CA LEU A 12 -0.01 34.41 -27.72
C LEU A 12 0.10 32.95 -27.26
N GLY A 13 0.53 32.73 -26.02
CA GLY A 13 0.58 31.37 -25.41
C GLY A 13 -0.81 30.72 -25.33
N ALA A 14 -1.83 31.47 -24.91
CA ALA A 14 -3.20 31.01 -24.87
C ALA A 14 -3.75 30.67 -26.27
N ALA A 15 -3.42 31.49 -27.29
CA ALA A 15 -3.83 31.22 -28.67
C ALA A 15 -3.17 29.94 -29.24
N ILE A 16 -1.89 29.73 -28.97
CA ILE A 16 -1.16 28.49 -29.36
C ILE A 16 -1.80 27.27 -28.69
N GLN A 17 -2.06 27.35 -27.40
CA GLN A 17 -2.70 26.30 -26.66
C GLN A 17 -4.10 25.99 -27.21
N ALA A 18 -4.93 27.01 -27.45
CA ALA A 18 -6.26 26.85 -28.00
C ALA A 18 -6.24 26.18 -29.38
N ASN A 19 -5.27 26.55 -30.23
CA ASN A 19 -5.08 25.95 -31.54
C ASN A 19 -4.71 24.46 -31.46
N THR A 20 -3.86 24.10 -30.52
CA THR A 20 -3.49 22.68 -30.25
C THR A 20 -4.69 21.88 -29.75
N LEU A 21 -5.47 22.43 -28.81
CA LEU A 21 -6.69 21.81 -28.28
C LEU A 21 -7.80 21.66 -29.30
N ALA A 22 -7.87 22.59 -30.29
CA ALA A 22 -8.80 22.51 -31.43
C ALA A 22 -8.44 21.39 -32.44
N GLY A 23 -7.37 20.64 -32.21
CA GLY A 23 -6.94 19.57 -33.10
C GLY A 23 -6.08 20.00 -34.29
N ASN A 24 -5.64 21.27 -34.33
CA ASN A 24 -4.78 21.81 -35.39
C ASN A 24 -3.29 21.65 -35.01
N ALA A 25 -2.94 20.71 -34.19
CA ALA A 25 -1.57 20.43 -33.81
C ALA A 25 -0.74 20.01 -35.03
N THR A 26 0.41 20.64 -35.21
CA THR A 26 1.42 20.29 -36.20
C THR A 26 2.59 19.57 -35.52
N GLU A 27 3.51 18.98 -36.30
CA GLU A 27 4.71 18.32 -35.72
C GLU A 27 5.56 19.26 -34.87
N ASP A 28 5.49 20.56 -35.09
CA ASP A 28 6.18 21.60 -34.30
C ASP A 28 5.34 22.16 -33.15
N SER A 29 4.15 21.61 -32.89
CA SER A 29 3.28 22.11 -31.82
C SER A 29 3.83 21.69 -30.44
N VAL A 30 3.90 22.68 -29.53
CA VAL A 30 4.30 22.43 -28.14
C VAL A 30 3.17 21.70 -27.43
N LEU A 31 3.42 20.45 -27.02
CA LEU A 31 2.52 19.71 -26.12
C LEU A 31 2.76 20.16 -24.68
N LEU A 32 1.77 20.81 -24.09
CA LEU A 32 1.77 21.16 -22.67
C LEU A 32 1.15 20.01 -21.88
N LEU A 33 1.96 19.39 -21.03
CA LEU A 33 1.51 18.37 -20.08
C LEU A 33 1.62 18.93 -18.68
N ASP A 34 0.50 18.96 -17.96
CA ASP A 34 0.51 19.30 -16.55
C ASP A 34 0.76 18.04 -15.70
N VAL A 35 1.38 18.21 -14.53
CA VAL A 35 1.77 17.13 -13.65
C VAL A 35 1.45 17.43 -12.19
N THR A 36 1.27 16.40 -11.38
CA THR A 36 1.18 16.54 -9.92
C THR A 36 2.57 16.88 -9.37
N PRO A 37 2.76 17.97 -8.63
CA PRO A 37 4.09 18.37 -8.14
C PRO A 37 4.58 17.51 -6.96
N ILE A 38 3.67 16.93 -6.19
CA ILE A 38 3.89 16.15 -4.95
C ILE A 38 3.00 14.94 -4.96
N SER A 39 3.48 13.82 -4.38
CA SER A 39 2.74 12.56 -4.26
C SER A 39 1.48 12.72 -3.41
N LEU A 40 0.45 11.95 -3.79
CA LEU A 40 -0.85 11.89 -3.12
C LEU A 40 -1.11 10.45 -2.65
N GLY A 41 -1.69 10.30 -1.47
CA GLY A 41 -1.97 9.00 -0.91
C GLY A 41 -2.93 9.06 0.28
N ILE A 42 -3.06 7.95 0.98
CA ILE A 42 -3.86 7.83 2.19
C ILE A 42 -3.04 7.29 3.37
N GLU A 43 -3.52 7.59 4.58
CA GLU A 43 -2.99 6.95 5.80
C GLU A 43 -3.49 5.50 5.87
N VAL A 44 -2.55 4.59 6.13
CA VAL A 44 -2.82 3.17 6.37
C VAL A 44 -2.36 2.75 7.76
N ASN A 45 -2.59 1.48 8.13
CA ASN A 45 -2.17 0.92 9.40
C ASN A 45 -0.69 1.20 9.70
N GLY A 46 -0.40 1.56 10.96
CA GLY A 46 0.94 1.95 11.37
C GLY A 46 1.25 3.42 11.16
N CYS A 47 0.26 4.25 10.78
CA CYS A 47 0.43 5.67 10.48
C CYS A 47 1.37 5.92 9.30
N GLU A 48 1.42 5.01 8.35
CA GLU A 48 2.16 5.17 7.11
C GLU A 48 1.32 5.84 6.01
N MET A 49 1.99 6.44 5.03
CA MET A 49 1.37 6.93 3.82
C MET A 49 1.50 5.91 2.69
N ALA A 50 0.37 5.34 2.26
CA ALA A 50 0.29 4.58 1.02
C ALA A 50 0.11 5.55 -0.14
N LYS A 51 1.13 5.67 -1.01
CA LYS A 51 1.07 6.53 -2.20
C LYS A 51 0.20 5.86 -3.28
N LEU A 52 -0.77 6.60 -3.82
CA LEU A 52 -1.59 6.17 -4.96
C LEU A 52 -1.17 6.88 -6.24
N ILE A 53 -0.82 8.17 -6.15
CA ILE A 53 -0.33 8.97 -7.27
C ILE A 53 1.03 9.53 -6.88
N ASP A 54 2.05 9.18 -7.65
CA ASP A 54 3.41 9.68 -7.43
C ASP A 54 3.57 11.11 -7.95
N ALA A 55 4.55 11.84 -7.39
CA ALA A 55 4.95 13.13 -7.91
C ALA A 55 5.34 13.03 -9.39
N ASN A 56 5.12 14.11 -10.13
CA ASN A 56 5.37 14.22 -11.58
C ASN A 56 4.52 13.26 -12.44
N THR A 57 3.40 12.75 -11.92
CA THR A 57 2.41 12.03 -12.73
C THR A 57 1.62 13.03 -13.57
N THR A 58 1.51 12.78 -14.87
CA THR A 58 0.72 13.62 -15.79
C THR A 58 -0.77 13.57 -15.45
N ILE A 59 -1.44 14.71 -15.59
CA ILE A 59 -2.89 14.82 -15.43
C ILE A 59 -3.57 15.09 -16.77
N PRO A 60 -4.80 14.62 -16.98
CA PRO A 60 -5.66 13.89 -16.02
C PRO A 60 -5.18 12.47 -15.74
N THR A 61 -5.41 12.00 -14.52
CA THR A 61 -5.01 10.64 -14.10
C THR A 61 -6.00 10.05 -13.10
N ARG A 62 -6.17 8.71 -13.17
CA ARG A 62 -6.98 7.93 -12.24
C ARG A 62 -6.21 6.72 -11.77
N LYS A 63 -6.15 6.54 -10.46
CA LYS A 63 -5.51 5.40 -9.78
C LYS A 63 -6.43 4.86 -8.69
N SER A 64 -6.49 3.54 -8.57
CA SER A 64 -7.24 2.87 -7.51
C SER A 64 -6.41 1.78 -6.84
N GLN A 65 -6.66 1.58 -5.56
CA GLN A 65 -6.04 0.52 -4.76
C GLN A 65 -7.03 -0.01 -3.75
N VAL A 66 -6.97 -1.33 -3.49
CA VAL A 66 -7.83 -1.99 -2.52
C VAL A 66 -7.13 -2.04 -1.17
N PHE A 67 -7.84 -1.61 -0.14
CA PHE A 67 -7.44 -1.64 1.26
C PHE A 67 -8.40 -2.51 2.06
N THR A 68 -8.10 -2.71 3.34
CA THR A 68 -8.93 -3.53 4.22
C THR A 68 -9.05 -2.90 5.61
N THR A 69 -9.90 -3.51 6.46
CA THR A 69 -10.08 -3.05 7.84
C THR A 69 -8.93 -3.47 8.75
N ALA A 70 -8.63 -2.64 9.73
CA ALA A 70 -7.57 -2.85 10.73
C ALA A 70 -8.02 -3.64 11.96
N VAL A 71 -9.34 -3.62 12.25
CA VAL A 71 -9.94 -4.20 13.46
C VAL A 71 -11.10 -5.10 13.05
N ASP A 72 -11.36 -6.14 13.86
CA ASP A 72 -12.51 -7.03 13.67
C ASP A 72 -13.83 -6.27 13.84
N ASN A 73 -14.79 -6.59 12.98
CA ASN A 73 -16.14 -6.00 12.99
C ASN A 73 -16.17 -4.47 12.92
N GLN A 74 -15.21 -3.88 12.20
CA GLN A 74 -15.10 -2.44 12.04
C GLN A 74 -16.26 -1.90 11.16
N PRO A 75 -17.17 -1.06 11.71
CA PRO A 75 -18.37 -0.63 10.98
C PRO A 75 -18.12 0.53 10.01
N ALA A 76 -17.00 1.23 10.17
CA ALA A 76 -16.61 2.39 9.36
C ALA A 76 -15.09 2.50 9.25
N VAL A 77 -14.61 3.09 8.15
CA VAL A 77 -13.20 3.41 7.93
C VAL A 77 -13.05 4.89 7.66
N THR A 78 -12.12 5.53 8.37
CA THR A 78 -11.72 6.91 8.09
C THR A 78 -10.64 6.93 7.03
N ILE A 79 -10.90 7.56 5.89
CA ILE A 79 -9.95 7.80 4.84
C ILE A 79 -9.34 9.19 5.04
N LYS A 80 -8.06 9.24 5.40
CA LYS A 80 -7.30 10.47 5.53
C LYS A 80 -6.44 10.64 4.30
N VAL A 81 -6.73 11.67 3.51
CA VAL A 81 -6.02 11.99 2.27
C VAL A 81 -4.81 12.86 2.57
N LEU A 82 -3.66 12.42 2.09
CA LEU A 82 -2.35 13.00 2.38
C LEU A 82 -1.66 13.48 1.10
N GLN A 83 -0.89 14.55 1.26
CA GLN A 83 0.01 15.10 0.23
C GLN A 83 1.41 15.24 0.83
N GLY A 84 2.41 14.62 0.20
CA GLY A 84 3.79 14.68 0.69
C GLY A 84 4.65 13.56 0.14
N GLU A 85 5.93 13.57 0.54
CA GLU A 85 6.92 12.60 0.06
C GLU A 85 7.44 11.70 1.18
N ARG A 86 7.09 11.97 2.43
CA ARG A 86 7.57 11.21 3.58
C ARG A 86 6.75 9.95 3.81
N PRO A 87 7.38 8.85 4.29
CA PRO A 87 6.67 7.57 4.48
C PRO A 87 5.66 7.61 5.62
N MET A 88 5.88 8.43 6.66
CA MET A 88 4.95 8.51 7.79
C MET A 88 3.86 9.55 7.54
N SER A 89 2.60 9.23 7.85
CA SER A 89 1.44 10.10 7.61
C SER A 89 1.52 11.42 8.39
N ALA A 90 2.07 11.40 9.61
CA ALA A 90 2.20 12.58 10.47
C ALA A 90 3.16 13.64 9.92
N ASP A 91 4.06 13.24 9.04
CA ASP A 91 5.06 14.09 8.42
C ASP A 91 4.61 14.68 7.07
N ASN A 92 3.39 14.34 6.63
CA ASN A 92 2.77 14.80 5.39
C ASN A 92 1.57 15.72 5.66
N LYS A 93 1.20 16.52 4.66
CA LYS A 93 0.05 17.44 4.75
C LYS A 93 -1.26 16.69 4.58
N VAL A 94 -2.16 16.80 5.53
CA VAL A 94 -3.55 16.32 5.40
C VAL A 94 -4.32 17.30 4.52
N ILE A 95 -4.86 16.83 3.40
CA ILE A 95 -5.64 17.65 2.45
C ILE A 95 -7.14 17.34 2.47
N GLY A 96 -7.54 16.24 3.13
CA GLY A 96 -8.94 15.89 3.33
C GLY A 96 -9.09 14.67 4.22
N ASN A 97 -10.27 14.53 4.81
CA ASN A 97 -10.69 13.31 5.50
C ASN A 97 -12.17 13.07 5.34
N PHE A 98 -12.58 11.82 5.31
CA PHE A 98 -13.98 11.41 5.27
C PHE A 98 -14.13 9.98 5.77
N ASN A 99 -15.37 9.62 6.15
CA ASN A 99 -15.67 8.29 6.67
C ASN A 99 -16.51 7.51 5.66
N LEU A 100 -16.11 6.26 5.39
CA LEU A 100 -16.93 5.26 4.75
C LEU A 100 -17.63 4.44 5.82
N GLU A 101 -18.96 4.55 5.92
CA GLU A 101 -19.75 3.90 6.94
C GLU A 101 -20.54 2.70 6.39
N GLY A 102 -20.98 1.82 7.30
CA GLY A 102 -21.86 0.69 6.98
C GLY A 102 -21.15 -0.46 6.27
N ILE A 103 -19.91 -0.67 6.62
CA ILE A 103 -19.15 -1.88 6.28
C ILE A 103 -19.78 -3.05 7.04
N ALA A 104 -19.97 -4.18 6.36
CA ALA A 104 -20.51 -5.38 7.00
C ALA A 104 -19.54 -5.91 8.07
N PRO A 105 -20.05 -6.34 9.25
CA PRO A 105 -19.21 -6.95 10.26
C PRO A 105 -18.46 -8.16 9.71
N ALA A 106 -17.13 -8.13 9.78
CA ALA A 106 -16.25 -9.20 9.33
C ALA A 106 -14.92 -9.14 10.09
N PRO A 107 -14.15 -10.23 10.12
CA PRO A 107 -12.81 -10.22 10.67
C PRO A 107 -11.92 -9.20 9.96
N LYS A 108 -10.92 -8.64 10.67
CA LYS A 108 -9.91 -7.76 10.09
C LYS A 108 -9.27 -8.41 8.85
N GLY A 109 -9.02 -7.63 7.81
CA GLY A 109 -8.42 -8.11 6.57
C GLY A 109 -9.39 -8.72 5.56
N VAL A 110 -10.67 -8.92 5.90
CA VAL A 110 -11.68 -9.51 4.99
C VAL A 110 -12.40 -8.45 4.14
N PRO A 111 -12.89 -7.32 4.68
CA PRO A 111 -13.53 -6.28 3.87
C PRO A 111 -12.56 -5.72 2.83
N GLN A 112 -13.08 -5.48 1.61
CA GLN A 112 -12.31 -4.92 0.50
C GLN A 112 -12.83 -3.51 0.20
N ILE A 113 -12.01 -2.52 0.54
CA ILE A 113 -12.34 -1.10 0.36
C ILE A 113 -11.46 -0.56 -0.76
N GLU A 114 -12.07 -0.31 -1.91
CA GLU A 114 -11.39 0.30 -3.04
C GLU A 114 -11.37 1.81 -2.87
N VAL A 115 -10.18 2.38 -2.83
CA VAL A 115 -9.98 3.83 -2.82
C VAL A 115 -9.46 4.26 -4.17
N THR A 116 -10.20 5.17 -4.81
CA THR A 116 -9.90 5.70 -6.13
C THR A 116 -9.58 7.19 -6.02
N PHE A 117 -8.45 7.57 -6.59
CA PHE A 117 -8.03 8.97 -6.79
C PHE A 117 -8.23 9.32 -8.26
N ASP A 118 -8.99 10.35 -8.53
CA ASP A 118 -9.26 10.85 -9.88
C ASP A 118 -8.92 12.33 -9.95
N ILE A 119 -7.92 12.70 -10.75
CA ILE A 119 -7.52 14.08 -10.99
C ILE A 119 -7.91 14.44 -12.42
N ASN A 120 -8.77 15.43 -12.56
CA ASN A 120 -9.20 15.91 -13.86
C ASN A 120 -8.17 16.86 -14.51
N ALA A 121 -8.45 17.32 -15.71
CA ALA A 121 -7.58 18.26 -16.45
C ALA A 121 -7.42 19.63 -15.74
N ASP A 122 -8.36 20.01 -14.88
CA ASP A 122 -8.31 21.26 -14.10
C ASP A 122 -7.52 21.08 -12.78
N GLY A 123 -6.95 19.90 -12.54
CA GLY A 123 -6.22 19.59 -11.31
C GLY A 123 -7.09 19.39 -10.07
N ILE A 124 -8.40 19.17 -10.23
CA ILE A 124 -9.31 18.89 -9.13
C ILE A 124 -9.18 17.41 -8.80
N LEU A 125 -8.86 17.11 -7.53
CA LEU A 125 -8.80 15.75 -7.00
C LEU A 125 -10.16 15.33 -6.45
N GLU A 126 -10.65 14.21 -6.92
CA GLU A 126 -11.79 13.49 -6.40
C GLU A 126 -11.32 12.17 -5.79
N VAL A 127 -11.65 11.94 -4.54
CA VAL A 127 -11.35 10.69 -3.83
C VAL A 127 -12.63 9.96 -3.52
N THR A 128 -12.73 8.75 -4.02
CA THR A 128 -13.89 7.86 -3.81
C THR A 128 -13.44 6.63 -3.05
N ALA A 129 -14.17 6.26 -2.00
CA ALA A 129 -14.00 5.00 -1.29
C ALA A 129 -15.24 4.14 -1.46
N THR A 130 -15.09 2.90 -1.89
CA THR A 130 -16.18 1.95 -2.15
C THR A 130 -15.91 0.63 -1.43
N ASP A 131 -16.83 0.19 -0.59
CA ASP A 131 -16.82 -1.16 -0.04
C ASP A 131 -17.37 -2.15 -1.08
N LYS A 132 -16.50 -3.04 -1.57
CA LYS A 132 -16.87 -4.05 -2.59
C LYS A 132 -17.89 -5.08 -2.09
N GLY A 133 -17.99 -5.27 -0.77
CA GLY A 133 -18.94 -6.22 -0.17
C GLY A 133 -20.36 -5.68 -0.11
N THR A 134 -20.54 -4.41 0.24
CA THR A 134 -21.85 -3.76 0.41
C THR A 134 -22.20 -2.81 -0.73
N ASN A 135 -21.28 -2.51 -1.64
CA ASN A 135 -21.37 -1.48 -2.69
C ASN A 135 -21.70 -0.07 -2.13
N LYS A 136 -21.38 0.16 -0.86
CA LYS A 136 -21.46 1.50 -0.28
C LYS A 136 -20.30 2.34 -0.73
N GLU A 137 -20.59 3.57 -1.09
CA GLU A 137 -19.64 4.52 -1.63
C GLU A 137 -19.71 5.83 -0.86
N GLN A 138 -18.55 6.43 -0.63
CA GLN A 138 -18.41 7.78 -0.12
C GLN A 138 -17.36 8.50 -0.95
N LYS A 139 -17.63 9.78 -1.25
CA LYS A 139 -16.82 10.60 -2.14
C LYS A 139 -16.53 11.94 -1.51
N VAL A 140 -15.32 12.43 -1.72
CA VAL A 140 -14.91 13.78 -1.36
C VAL A 140 -14.23 14.44 -2.55
N THR A 141 -14.56 15.72 -2.80
CA THR A 141 -13.87 16.53 -3.81
C THR A 141 -12.96 17.51 -3.11
N ILE A 142 -11.69 17.49 -3.45
CA ILE A 142 -10.65 18.36 -2.92
C ILE A 142 -10.27 19.35 -4.01
N GLN A 143 -10.71 20.60 -3.83
CA GLN A 143 -10.37 21.67 -4.76
C GLN A 143 -8.89 22.07 -4.56
N SER A 144 -8.13 22.04 -5.63
CA SER A 144 -6.74 22.49 -5.68
C SER A 144 -5.78 21.76 -4.72
N PRO A 145 -5.56 20.43 -4.87
CA PRO A 145 -4.47 19.75 -4.16
C PRO A 145 -3.09 20.33 -4.53
N ASN A 146 -3.03 21.05 -5.63
CA ASN A 146 -1.82 21.68 -6.16
C ASN A 146 -1.63 23.13 -5.72
N ALA A 147 -2.46 23.68 -4.82
CA ALA A 147 -2.30 25.04 -4.30
C ALA A 147 -1.13 25.13 -3.29
N LEU A 148 0.02 24.57 -3.65
CA LEU A 148 1.29 24.74 -2.95
C LEU A 148 2.12 25.77 -3.73
N SER A 149 2.78 26.68 -3.02
CA SER A 149 3.77 27.55 -3.65
C SER A 149 5.02 26.73 -4.05
N ASP A 150 5.78 27.24 -5.03
CA ASP A 150 7.05 26.60 -5.43
C ASP A 150 8.01 26.46 -4.25
N GLU A 151 7.99 27.39 -3.31
CA GLU A 151 8.77 27.35 -2.08
C GLU A 151 8.34 26.21 -1.15
N GLU A 152 7.02 25.99 -1.01
CA GLU A 152 6.48 24.87 -0.22
C GLU A 152 6.82 23.52 -0.84
N ILE A 153 6.72 23.41 -2.17
CA ILE A 153 7.10 22.21 -2.91
C ILE A 153 8.58 21.90 -2.71
N ALA A 154 9.44 22.91 -2.86
CA ALA A 154 10.88 22.76 -2.65
C ALA A 154 11.21 22.34 -1.22
N ARG A 155 10.51 22.93 -0.23
CA ARG A 155 10.68 22.56 1.18
C ARG A 155 10.27 21.13 1.46
N ILE A 156 9.11 20.68 0.97
CA ILE A 156 8.63 19.30 1.16
C ILE A 156 9.65 18.30 0.60
N LYS A 157 10.19 18.54 -0.60
CA LYS A 157 11.20 17.71 -1.23
C LYS A 157 12.52 17.70 -0.44
N ALA A 158 12.99 18.87 -0.02
CA ALA A 158 14.22 18.99 0.77
C ALA A 158 14.08 18.30 2.16
N ASP A 159 12.94 18.43 2.81
CA ASP A 159 12.66 17.76 4.08
C ASP A 159 12.63 16.23 3.89
N ALA A 160 12.03 15.73 2.82
CA ALA A 160 12.02 14.29 2.52
C ALA A 160 13.45 13.75 2.30
N GLU A 161 14.31 14.46 1.57
CA GLU A 161 15.72 14.07 1.39
C GLU A 161 16.49 14.12 2.70
N LYS A 162 16.32 15.20 3.47
CA LYS A 162 17.03 15.40 4.75
C LYS A 162 16.71 14.32 5.78
N PHE A 163 15.48 13.86 5.83
CA PHE A 163 15.02 12.88 6.81
C PHE A 163 14.97 11.45 6.27
N ALA A 164 15.38 11.20 5.01
CA ALA A 164 15.25 9.91 4.34
C ALA A 164 15.80 8.72 5.14
N GLU A 165 16.98 8.87 5.76
CA GLU A 165 17.58 7.79 6.58
C GLU A 165 16.80 7.55 7.89
N ALA A 166 16.36 8.61 8.55
CA ALA A 166 15.58 8.50 9.79
C ALA A 166 14.19 7.92 9.50
N ASP A 167 13.58 8.32 8.40
CA ASP A 167 12.27 7.83 7.95
C ASP A 167 12.34 6.38 7.53
N LYS A 168 13.42 5.97 6.84
CA LYS A 168 13.64 4.57 6.50
C LYS A 168 13.70 3.70 7.76
N LYS A 169 14.44 4.13 8.80
CA LYS A 169 14.50 3.39 10.06
C LYS A 169 13.12 3.27 10.74
N LYS A 170 12.37 4.39 10.79
CA LYS A 170 11.01 4.38 11.35
C LYS A 170 10.08 3.45 10.57
N LYS A 171 10.15 3.50 9.24
CA LYS A 171 9.38 2.62 8.39
C LYS A 171 9.74 1.16 8.61
N ASP A 172 11.04 0.82 8.63
CA ASP A 172 11.51 -0.54 8.90
C ASP A 172 11.04 -1.05 10.28
N GLU A 173 10.96 -0.17 11.30
CA GLU A 173 10.41 -0.52 12.62
C GLU A 173 8.90 -0.82 12.55
N VAL A 174 8.14 0.03 11.85
CA VAL A 174 6.70 -0.16 11.67
C VAL A 174 6.42 -1.42 10.83
N ASP A 175 7.16 -1.64 9.75
CA ASP A 175 7.04 -2.83 8.90
C ASP A 175 7.29 -4.13 9.71
N LYS A 176 8.29 -4.14 10.61
CA LYS A 176 8.56 -5.26 11.51
C LYS A 176 7.41 -5.51 12.49
N LEU A 177 6.86 -4.44 13.08
CA LEU A 177 5.72 -4.57 14.00
C LEU A 177 4.48 -5.10 13.28
N ASN A 178 4.15 -4.55 12.12
CA ASN A 178 3.02 -4.98 11.31
C ASN A 178 3.19 -6.43 10.82
N GLY A 179 4.40 -6.79 10.37
CA GLY A 179 4.72 -8.15 9.94
C GLY A 179 4.60 -9.17 11.08
N ALA A 180 5.10 -8.82 12.28
CA ALA A 180 4.98 -9.67 13.46
C ALA A 180 3.52 -9.86 13.88
N GLU A 181 2.71 -8.79 13.88
CA GLU A 181 1.28 -8.86 14.21
C GLU A 181 0.50 -9.71 13.20
N GLN A 182 0.74 -9.49 11.91
CA GLN A 182 0.10 -10.27 10.85
C GLN A 182 0.43 -11.76 10.98
N TYR A 183 1.70 -12.09 11.21
CA TYR A 183 2.14 -13.47 11.40
C TYR A 183 1.46 -14.11 12.60
N ALA A 184 1.48 -13.47 13.77
CA ALA A 184 0.82 -13.96 14.98
C ALA A 184 -0.68 -14.18 14.77
N THR A 185 -1.36 -13.22 14.11
CA THR A 185 -2.80 -13.32 13.79
C THR A 185 -3.09 -14.48 12.84
N GLN A 186 -2.23 -14.73 11.88
CA GLN A 186 -2.39 -15.81 10.92
C GLN A 186 -2.20 -17.18 11.58
N VAL A 187 -1.19 -17.33 12.43
CA VAL A 187 -0.99 -18.55 13.22
C VAL A 187 -2.18 -18.79 14.16
N GLN A 188 -2.72 -17.74 14.78
CA GLN A 188 -3.92 -17.82 15.61
C GLN A 188 -5.12 -18.33 14.80
N LYS A 189 -5.41 -17.76 13.64
CA LYS A 189 -6.50 -18.20 12.74
C LYS A 189 -6.32 -19.67 12.34
N TYR A 190 -5.09 -20.09 12.06
CA TYR A 190 -4.79 -21.47 11.71
C TYR A 190 -5.05 -22.44 12.86
N MET A 191 -4.81 -22.02 14.10
CA MET A 191 -5.10 -22.79 15.30
C MET A 191 -6.60 -22.87 15.61
N ASP A 192 -7.36 -21.83 15.29
CA ASP A 192 -8.79 -21.71 15.58
C ASP A 192 -9.67 -22.36 14.51
N ASP A 193 -9.13 -22.66 13.32
CA ASP A 193 -9.84 -23.37 12.27
C ASP A 193 -10.12 -24.82 12.66
N GLU A 194 -11.35 -25.28 12.44
CA GLU A 194 -11.82 -26.60 12.88
C GLU A 194 -11.03 -27.77 12.25
N LYS A 195 -10.54 -27.61 11.02
CA LYS A 195 -9.84 -28.67 10.29
C LYS A 195 -8.36 -28.69 10.64
N THR A 196 -7.71 -27.53 10.54
CA THR A 196 -6.27 -27.41 10.75
C THR A 196 -5.93 -27.45 12.24
N GLY A 197 -6.69 -26.73 13.06
CA GLY A 197 -6.49 -26.68 14.49
C GLY A 197 -6.72 -28.04 15.19
N ALA A 198 -7.68 -28.86 14.75
CA ALA A 198 -7.90 -30.18 15.33
C ALA A 198 -6.68 -31.12 15.16
N SER A 199 -5.88 -30.91 14.14
CA SER A 199 -4.70 -31.72 13.82
C SER A 199 -3.44 -31.34 14.61
N ILE A 200 -3.47 -30.22 15.36
CA ILE A 200 -2.34 -29.75 16.18
C ILE A 200 -2.42 -30.43 17.57
N PRO A 201 -1.37 -31.10 18.05
CA PRO A 201 -1.30 -31.65 19.39
C PRO A 201 -1.53 -30.59 20.47
N SER A 202 -2.20 -30.93 21.57
CA SER A 202 -2.60 -30.00 22.63
C SER A 202 -1.42 -29.30 23.30
N ASP A 203 -0.33 -30.01 23.53
CA ASP A 203 0.92 -29.48 24.10
C ASP A 203 1.56 -28.43 23.21
N LYS A 204 1.50 -28.63 21.89
CA LYS A 204 1.98 -27.67 20.91
C LYS A 204 1.07 -26.43 20.77
N LYS A 205 -0.26 -26.61 20.94
CA LYS A 205 -1.21 -25.49 20.99
C LYS A 205 -0.91 -24.53 22.13
N ASP A 206 -0.62 -25.02 23.31
CA ASP A 206 -0.32 -24.17 24.46
C ASP A 206 1.00 -23.43 24.28
N THR A 207 1.99 -24.08 23.67
CA THR A 207 3.26 -23.43 23.30
C THR A 207 3.03 -22.33 22.27
N LEU A 208 2.26 -22.59 21.22
CA LEU A 208 1.93 -21.58 20.19
C LEU A 208 1.18 -20.40 20.78
N LYS A 209 0.17 -20.61 21.64
CA LYS A 209 -0.54 -19.53 22.34
C LYS A 209 0.39 -18.64 23.14
N THR A 210 1.33 -19.24 23.86
CA THR A 210 2.33 -18.48 24.65
C THR A 210 3.22 -17.65 23.73
N LYS A 211 3.67 -18.21 22.60
CA LYS A 211 4.51 -17.48 21.64
C LYS A 211 3.73 -16.39 20.92
N ILE A 212 2.48 -16.62 20.52
CA ILE A 212 1.59 -15.61 19.94
C ILE A 212 1.40 -14.44 20.93
N SER A 213 1.11 -14.75 22.20
CA SER A 213 0.97 -13.72 23.23
C SER A 213 2.25 -12.89 23.38
N ALA A 214 3.42 -13.50 23.36
CA ALA A 214 4.69 -12.78 23.43
C ALA A 214 4.91 -11.83 22.24
N VAL A 215 4.53 -12.23 21.03
CA VAL A 215 4.58 -11.36 19.84
C VAL A 215 3.63 -10.17 20.02
N LEU A 216 2.36 -10.44 20.36
CA LEU A 216 1.35 -9.38 20.51
C LEU A 216 1.69 -8.41 21.66
N ASP A 217 2.28 -8.89 22.75
CA ASP A 217 2.77 -8.06 23.84
C ASP A 217 3.91 -7.13 23.40
N ALA A 218 4.85 -7.62 22.60
CA ALA A 218 5.94 -6.80 22.05
C ALA A 218 5.41 -5.76 21.06
N VAL A 219 4.45 -6.14 20.20
CA VAL A 219 3.76 -5.21 19.28
C VAL A 219 3.03 -4.11 20.05
N SER A 220 2.29 -4.46 21.12
CA SER A 220 1.57 -3.50 21.97
C SER A 220 2.48 -2.47 22.62
N LYS A 221 3.71 -2.89 22.96
CA LYS A 221 4.78 -2.03 23.51
C LYS A 221 5.54 -1.24 22.45
N LYS A 222 5.24 -1.46 21.16
CA LYS A 222 5.94 -0.88 20.02
C LYS A 222 7.44 -1.18 19.99
N ASP A 223 7.85 -2.32 20.51
CA ASP A 223 9.24 -2.79 20.49
C ASP A 223 9.48 -3.69 19.28
N ALA A 224 9.93 -3.08 18.18
CA ALA A 224 10.14 -3.76 16.90
C ALA A 224 11.23 -4.85 16.97
N VAL A 225 12.24 -4.69 17.82
CA VAL A 225 13.33 -5.66 17.97
C VAL A 225 12.81 -6.93 18.69
N THR A 226 12.13 -6.74 19.80
CA THR A 226 11.53 -7.84 20.57
C THR A 226 10.41 -8.51 19.78
N ALA A 227 9.58 -7.75 19.06
CA ALA A 227 8.50 -8.30 18.22
C ALA A 227 9.05 -9.19 17.10
N GLU A 228 10.11 -8.75 16.42
CA GLU A 228 10.75 -9.55 15.36
C GLU A 228 11.41 -10.81 15.91
N SER A 229 12.09 -10.72 17.05
CA SER A 229 12.68 -11.88 17.71
C SER A 229 11.60 -12.90 18.13
N ALA A 230 10.51 -12.43 18.72
CA ALA A 230 9.37 -13.28 19.11
C ALA A 230 8.65 -13.89 17.88
N ARG A 231 8.56 -13.16 16.75
CA ARG A 231 8.04 -13.68 15.48
C ARG A 231 8.86 -14.84 14.97
N VAL A 232 10.21 -14.68 14.95
CA VAL A 232 11.12 -15.74 14.53
C VAL A 232 11.03 -16.99 15.44
N GLU A 233 10.90 -16.78 16.75
CA GLU A 233 10.67 -17.89 17.69
C GLU A 233 9.34 -18.61 17.44
N LEU A 234 8.26 -17.85 17.17
CA LEU A 234 6.96 -18.42 16.81
C LEU A 234 7.06 -19.21 15.49
N GLU A 235 7.76 -18.69 14.49
CA GLU A 235 7.99 -19.36 13.21
C GLU A 235 8.74 -20.68 13.40
N THR A 236 9.79 -20.69 14.21
CA THR A 236 10.58 -21.89 14.51
C THR A 236 9.75 -23.01 15.13
N VAL A 237 8.73 -22.66 15.92
CA VAL A 237 7.81 -23.64 16.53
C VAL A 237 6.70 -24.05 15.57
N PHE A 238 6.16 -23.12 14.79
CA PHE A 238 5.02 -23.36 13.91
C PHE A 238 5.37 -24.14 12.66
N LYS A 239 6.49 -23.81 12.02
CA LYS A 239 6.93 -24.43 10.74
C LYS A 239 7.03 -25.96 10.81
N PRO A 240 7.69 -26.58 11.83
CA PRO A 240 7.75 -28.04 11.92
C PRO A 240 6.37 -28.68 12.11
N ILE A 241 5.42 -28.02 12.79
CA ILE A 241 4.06 -28.52 13.02
C ILE A 241 3.33 -28.63 11.67
N VAL A 242 3.43 -27.60 10.85
CA VAL A 242 2.82 -27.60 9.50
C VAL A 242 3.45 -28.67 8.61
N GLU A 243 4.78 -28.81 8.62
CA GLU A 243 5.48 -29.86 7.87
C GLU A 243 5.06 -31.27 8.28
N GLU A 244 4.90 -31.52 9.58
CA GLU A 244 4.45 -32.81 10.11
C GLU A 244 3.00 -33.13 9.69
N MET A 245 2.13 -32.11 9.71
CA MET A 245 0.74 -32.27 9.27
C MET A 245 0.65 -32.61 7.78
N TYR A 246 1.47 -31.97 6.92
CA TYR A 246 1.53 -32.30 5.50
C TYR A 246 2.05 -33.71 5.23
N LYS A 247 3.08 -34.15 5.96
CA LYS A 247 3.59 -35.52 5.84
C LYS A 247 2.55 -36.56 6.21
N ASN A 248 1.76 -36.28 7.26
CA ASN A 248 0.69 -37.18 7.71
C ASN A 248 -0.54 -37.14 6.77
N ALA A 249 -0.84 -36.04 6.11
CA ALA A 249 -1.93 -35.91 5.13
C ALA A 249 -1.57 -36.53 3.76
N GLY A 250 -0.29 -36.59 3.39
CA GLY A 250 0.20 -37.13 2.11
C GLY A 250 0.24 -38.67 2.03
N GLY A 251 -0.16 -39.40 3.08
CA GLY A 251 -0.18 -40.87 3.11
C GLY A 251 -1.40 -41.52 2.45
N SER A 252 -2.35 -40.77 1.90
CA SER A 252 -3.50 -41.31 1.14
C SER A 252 -3.48 -40.82 -0.29
N GLN A 253 -3.06 -41.70 -1.20
CA GLN A 253 -3.18 -41.50 -2.65
C GLN A 253 -4.63 -41.17 -3.01
N SER A 254 -4.85 -39.98 -3.57
CA SER A 254 -6.00 -39.69 -4.42
C SER A 254 -5.53 -38.83 -5.60
N GLN A 255 -5.63 -39.43 -6.78
CA GLN A 255 -5.44 -38.77 -8.07
C GLN A 255 -6.44 -37.63 -8.22
N GLY A 256 -5.94 -36.46 -8.59
CA GLY A 256 -6.74 -35.40 -9.19
C GLY A 256 -6.73 -34.08 -8.43
N ASN A 257 -6.01 -33.16 -8.98
CA ASN A 257 -5.98 -31.71 -8.82
C ASN A 257 -4.81 -31.15 -8.01
N SER A 258 -3.93 -30.50 -8.75
CA SER A 258 -2.85 -29.57 -8.36
C SER A 258 -2.63 -29.43 -6.84
N ALA A 259 -1.79 -30.31 -6.28
CA ALA A 259 -1.20 -30.10 -4.98
C ALA A 259 -0.29 -28.87 -5.03
N GLN A 260 -0.75 -27.75 -4.49
CA GLN A 260 0.10 -26.61 -4.24
C GLN A 260 1.21 -27.03 -3.26
N ASN A 261 2.44 -26.82 -3.66
CA ASN A 261 3.64 -27.04 -2.86
C ASN A 261 3.50 -26.27 -1.52
N PRO A 262 3.89 -26.83 -0.36
CA PRO A 262 3.90 -26.11 0.91
C PRO A 262 4.58 -24.75 0.83
N ASN A 263 5.63 -24.61 0.05
CA ASN A 263 6.29 -23.33 -0.21
C ASN A 263 5.40 -22.32 -0.95
N ASP A 264 4.53 -22.76 -1.85
CA ASP A 264 3.60 -21.87 -2.56
C ASP A 264 2.46 -21.40 -1.64
N MET A 265 2.09 -22.19 -0.64
CA MET A 265 1.11 -21.79 0.38
C MET A 265 1.70 -20.73 1.32
N PHE A 266 2.98 -20.84 1.68
CA PHE A 266 3.70 -19.80 2.43
C PHE A 266 3.88 -18.53 1.59
N ALA A 267 4.20 -18.64 0.31
CA ALA A 267 4.35 -17.51 -0.60
C ALA A 267 3.00 -16.80 -0.87
N ASN A 268 1.91 -17.57 -1.04
CA ASN A 268 0.58 -17.02 -1.32
C ASN A 268 -0.13 -16.50 -0.04
N ALA A 269 0.35 -16.90 1.13
CA ALA A 269 -0.08 -16.42 2.44
C ALA A 269 0.71 -15.20 2.96
N GLY A 270 1.56 -14.58 2.12
CA GLY A 270 2.40 -13.44 2.51
C GLY A 270 3.69 -13.82 3.25
N PHE A 271 4.07 -15.11 3.26
CA PHE A 271 5.31 -15.61 3.86
C PHE A 271 6.51 -15.58 2.89
N GLY A 272 6.39 -14.92 1.74
CA GLY A 272 7.47 -14.74 0.77
C GLY A 272 8.58 -13.87 1.36
N ASP A 273 9.78 -14.45 1.42
CA ASP A 273 11.03 -13.81 1.82
C ASP A 273 11.24 -12.49 1.03
N ALA A 274 11.24 -11.37 1.72
CA ALA A 274 11.45 -10.04 1.14
C ALA A 274 12.89 -9.81 0.64
N THR A 275 13.73 -10.86 0.59
CA THR A 275 15.15 -10.76 0.21
C THR A 275 15.48 -11.23 -1.20
N ALA A 276 14.52 -11.74 -1.99
CA ALA A 276 14.80 -12.27 -3.32
C ALA A 276 14.16 -11.46 -4.44
N ASN A 277 14.50 -10.19 -4.59
CA ASN A 277 14.28 -9.50 -5.86
C ASN A 277 15.34 -8.42 -6.12
N ASN A 278 16.59 -8.85 -6.28
CA ASN A 278 17.60 -8.04 -6.94
C ASN A 278 18.66 -8.93 -7.59
N SER A 279 18.34 -9.52 -8.73
CA SER A 279 19.36 -9.97 -9.67
C SER A 279 18.80 -10.13 -11.09
N THR A 280 19.31 -9.26 -11.95
CA THR A 280 19.65 -9.47 -13.36
C THR A 280 18.54 -9.70 -14.37
N SER A 281 18.18 -8.63 -15.07
CA SER A 281 17.95 -8.72 -16.52
C SER A 281 19.16 -8.09 -17.23
N GLU A 282 20.25 -8.84 -17.39
CA GLU A 282 21.25 -8.58 -18.41
C GLU A 282 20.86 -9.33 -19.70
N ASN A 283 20.53 -8.54 -20.67
CA ASN A 283 21.01 -8.54 -22.04
C ASN A 283 21.38 -9.89 -22.71
N SER A 284 20.62 -10.29 -23.70
CA SER A 284 21.16 -11.01 -24.85
C SER A 284 20.67 -10.35 -26.14
N LYS A 285 21.49 -9.46 -26.67
CA LYS A 285 21.55 -9.20 -28.11
C LYS A 285 22.07 -10.47 -28.77
N THR A 286 21.34 -11.02 -29.69
CA THR A 286 21.90 -11.83 -30.77
C THR A 286 21.61 -11.10 -32.07
N ASP A 287 22.71 -10.64 -32.66
CA ASP A 287 22.84 -10.36 -34.06
C ASP A 287 22.50 -11.64 -34.85
N ASP A 288 21.71 -11.51 -35.90
CA ASP A 288 21.98 -12.21 -37.15
C ASP A 288 21.16 -11.61 -38.30
N ASN A 289 21.91 -11.14 -39.30
CA ASN A 289 21.66 -10.97 -40.73
C ASN A 289 20.60 -10.02 -41.21
#